data_45fbcc5e217604e6bcaf6be4de1ff0bc
#
_entry.id   45fbcc5e217604e6bcaf6be4de1ff0bc
#
_cell.length_a   1.000
_cell.length_b   1.000
_cell.length_c   1.000
_cell.angle_alpha   90.00
_cell.angle_beta   90.00
_cell.angle_gamma   90.00
#
_symmetry.space_group_name_H-M   'P 1'
#
loop_
_entity.id
_entity.type
_entity.pdbx_description
1 polymer ?
#
loop_
_entity_poly.entity_id
_entity_poly.type
_entity_poly.pdbx_seq_one_letter_code
_entity_poly.pdbx_strand_id
1 'polypeptide(L)'
;LRRNLFPVNLTETLHEEVMAEIVLGIGTSHGPMLSTPWEKWAGRVAADKQLAAHDFRGSTYSFDELVALRQDENLAAQITPELWQERSAACRAALDTLAAKYAEVAPDVAVIVGNDQRELFMEDNFPAFSVFWGDSIQNNPRTEEQIAALPPGIAVAERGHVPPQDSVSPGHPELGKHIIESLMDQDFDIAASSKLPKGSGYVNGVPHAFGFIYRQIMKDKVTPNVPIMVNTFYPPNQPRADRCYALGKALKNAIESWESDARVAVFASGGLSHFVINEELDRKVINAFINHDHESLISIPESLYQSGTSEIKNWIPVAAIMDECDKKMTLVDYVPCYRSEAGTGNAMGFLYWE
;
A
#
# COMPACT_ATOMS: atom_id res chain seq x y z
N LEU A 1 -59.48 -20.25 45.15
CA LEU A 1 -58.16 -19.62 45.02
C LEU A 1 -57.86 -19.43 43.54
N ARG A 2 -58.18 -18.24 42.96
CA ARG A 2 -57.83 -17.86 41.58
C ARG A 2 -56.43 -17.26 41.61
N ARG A 3 -55.45 -17.85 40.90
CA ARG A 3 -54.16 -17.25 40.62
C ARG A 3 -54.30 -16.29 39.45
N ASN A 4 -54.12 -15.00 39.68
CA ASN A 4 -53.93 -14.01 38.64
C ASN A 4 -52.50 -14.19 38.07
N LEU A 5 -52.48 -14.61 36.80
CA LEU A 5 -51.28 -14.56 35.95
C LEU A 5 -51.23 -13.17 35.32
N PHE A 6 -50.26 -12.34 35.68
CA PHE A 6 -49.95 -11.11 35.00
C PHE A 6 -49.16 -11.45 33.72
N PRO A 7 -49.52 -10.89 32.56
CA PRO A 7 -48.71 -11.03 31.38
C PRO A 7 -47.42 -10.21 31.56
N VAL A 8 -46.27 -10.89 31.47
CA VAL A 8 -44.96 -10.23 31.34
C VAL A 8 -44.88 -9.76 29.90
N ASN A 9 -45.04 -8.46 29.66
CA ASN A 9 -44.73 -7.85 28.38
C ASN A 9 -43.20 -7.75 28.26
N LEU A 10 -42.59 -8.73 27.63
CA LEU A 10 -41.22 -8.63 27.13
C LEU A 10 -41.27 -7.89 25.78
N THR A 11 -41.21 -6.55 25.83
CA THR A 11 -40.76 -5.77 24.69
C THR A 11 -39.22 -5.90 24.66
N GLU A 12 -38.75 -6.96 24.04
CA GLU A 12 -37.37 -6.98 23.54
C GLU A 12 -37.29 -5.91 22.44
N THR A 13 -36.71 -4.78 22.77
CA THR A 13 -36.18 -3.86 21.80
C THR A 13 -35.05 -4.58 21.09
N LEU A 14 -35.31 -5.10 19.88
CA LEU A 14 -34.28 -5.49 18.95
C LEU A 14 -33.47 -4.22 18.68
N HIS A 15 -32.34 -4.05 19.34
CA HIS A 15 -31.30 -3.14 18.86
C HIS A 15 -30.81 -3.75 17.55
N GLU A 16 -31.11 -3.14 16.43
CA GLU A 16 -30.39 -3.44 15.19
C GLU A 16 -28.91 -3.17 15.48
N GLU A 17 -28.11 -4.22 15.47
CA GLU A 17 -26.65 -4.10 15.59
C GLU A 17 -26.17 -3.33 14.37
N VAL A 18 -25.62 -2.14 14.60
CA VAL A 18 -25.05 -1.29 13.55
C VAL A 18 -23.65 -1.80 13.29
N MET A 19 -23.38 -2.22 12.06
CA MET A 19 -22.10 -2.74 11.62
C MET A 19 -21.31 -1.68 10.87
N ALA A 20 -19.99 -1.76 10.92
CA ALA A 20 -19.11 -0.83 10.20
C ALA A 20 -19.31 -0.95 8.67
N GLU A 21 -19.19 0.20 8.00
CA GLU A 21 -19.36 0.29 6.55
C GLU A 21 -18.06 0.65 5.85
N ILE A 22 -17.66 -0.10 4.82
CA ILE A 22 -16.56 0.25 3.94
C ILE A 22 -17.06 1.28 2.92
N VAL A 23 -16.63 2.52 3.07
CA VAL A 23 -17.14 3.65 2.27
C VAL A 23 -16.21 4.08 1.14
N LEU A 24 -14.91 3.75 1.21
CA LEU A 24 -13.92 4.22 0.25
C LEU A 24 -12.74 3.25 0.15
N GLY A 25 -12.31 2.94 -1.07
CA GLY A 25 -11.02 2.35 -1.36
C GLY A 25 -10.09 3.37 -2.02
N ILE A 26 -8.81 3.40 -1.65
CA ILE A 26 -7.78 4.20 -2.33
C ILE A 26 -6.57 3.34 -2.61
N GLY A 27 -6.13 3.33 -3.88
CA GLY A 27 -4.86 2.76 -4.30
C GLY A 27 -3.89 3.84 -4.76
N THR A 28 -2.69 3.86 -4.21
CA THR A 28 -1.66 4.83 -4.60
C THR A 28 -0.26 4.22 -4.58
N SER A 29 0.52 4.53 -5.61
CA SER A 29 1.95 4.34 -5.57
C SER A 29 2.59 5.23 -4.51
N HIS A 30 3.67 4.75 -3.88
CA HIS A 30 4.43 5.49 -2.87
C HIS A 30 5.94 5.60 -3.20
N GLY A 31 6.31 5.29 -4.43
CA GLY A 31 7.72 5.26 -4.86
C GLY A 31 8.47 6.56 -4.58
N PRO A 32 9.78 6.50 -4.32
CA PRO A 32 10.57 7.68 -3.91
C PRO A 32 10.60 8.80 -4.95
N MET A 33 10.39 8.49 -6.24
CA MET A 33 10.33 9.49 -7.29
C MET A 33 9.17 10.49 -7.11
N LEU A 34 8.06 10.10 -6.45
CA LEU A 34 6.92 10.99 -6.14
C LEU A 34 7.29 12.15 -5.21
N SER A 35 8.31 11.96 -4.38
CA SER A 35 8.77 12.97 -3.42
C SER A 35 10.15 13.54 -3.78
N THR A 36 10.75 13.05 -4.85
CA THR A 36 12.01 13.56 -5.42
C THR A 36 11.70 14.60 -6.50
N PRO A 37 12.28 15.80 -6.47
CA PRO A 37 12.19 16.74 -7.58
C PRO A 37 12.62 16.08 -8.89
N TRP A 38 11.87 16.30 -9.97
CA TRP A 38 12.10 15.65 -11.26
C TRP A 38 13.51 15.89 -11.81
N GLU A 39 14.11 17.06 -11.53
CA GLU A 39 15.47 17.40 -11.91
C GLU A 39 16.54 16.46 -11.32
N LYS A 40 16.16 15.72 -10.28
CA LYS A 40 17.03 14.77 -9.59
C LYS A 40 16.76 13.29 -9.95
N TRP A 41 15.79 13.02 -10.83
CA TRP A 41 15.46 11.63 -11.20
C TRP A 41 16.64 10.90 -11.86
N ALA A 42 17.38 11.59 -12.74
CA ALA A 42 18.58 11.04 -13.36
C ALA A 42 19.67 10.64 -12.34
N GLY A 43 19.67 11.24 -11.16
CA GLY A 43 20.69 10.97 -10.13
C GLY A 43 20.72 9.52 -9.62
N ARG A 44 19.65 8.75 -9.84
CA ARG A 44 19.59 7.34 -9.46
C ARG A 44 20.11 6.38 -10.52
N VAL A 45 20.29 6.82 -11.77
CA VAL A 45 20.74 5.96 -12.87
C VAL A 45 22.13 5.35 -12.61
N ALA A 46 23.02 6.10 -11.95
CA ALA A 46 24.33 5.59 -11.57
C ALA A 46 24.23 4.39 -10.58
N ALA A 47 23.29 4.45 -9.65
CA ALA A 47 23.01 3.35 -8.73
C ALA A 47 22.37 2.16 -9.48
N ASP A 48 21.45 2.42 -10.40
CA ASP A 48 20.84 1.35 -11.23
C ASP A 48 21.92 0.60 -12.03
N LYS A 49 22.89 1.31 -12.61
CA LYS A 49 24.03 0.70 -13.34
C LYS A 49 24.96 -0.16 -12.49
N GLN A 50 24.99 0.10 -11.18
CA GLN A 50 25.82 -0.65 -10.23
C GLN A 50 25.12 -1.89 -9.67
N LEU A 51 23.79 -2.01 -9.82
CA LEU A 51 23.09 -3.21 -9.41
C LEU A 51 23.51 -4.40 -10.26
N ALA A 52 23.82 -5.51 -9.59
CA ALA A 52 24.27 -6.72 -10.26
C ALA A 52 23.20 -7.33 -11.17
N ALA A 53 21.93 -7.10 -10.83
CA ALA A 53 20.81 -7.69 -11.52
C ALA A 53 19.52 -6.87 -11.35
N HIS A 54 18.68 -6.93 -12.39
CA HIS A 54 17.35 -6.33 -12.44
C HIS A 54 16.34 -7.39 -12.86
N ASP A 55 15.27 -7.56 -12.08
CA ASP A 55 14.17 -8.46 -12.43
C ASP A 55 13.27 -7.79 -13.47
N PHE A 56 13.01 -8.49 -14.58
CA PHE A 56 12.11 -8.03 -15.64
C PHE A 56 11.48 -9.21 -16.37
N ARG A 57 10.15 -9.22 -16.48
CA ARG A 57 9.38 -10.27 -17.17
C ARG A 57 9.75 -11.70 -16.78
N GLY A 58 9.99 -11.93 -15.47
CA GLY A 58 10.29 -13.25 -14.92
C GLY A 58 11.72 -13.74 -15.13
N SER A 59 12.61 -12.87 -15.59
CA SER A 59 14.04 -13.13 -15.77
C SER A 59 14.87 -11.99 -15.16
N THR A 60 16.16 -12.23 -15.02
CA THR A 60 17.10 -11.29 -14.39
C THR A 60 18.12 -10.83 -15.42
N TYR A 61 18.42 -9.54 -15.47
CA TYR A 61 19.28 -8.90 -16.45
C TYR A 61 20.24 -7.90 -15.79
N SER A 62 21.41 -7.72 -16.36
CA SER A 62 22.22 -6.53 -16.10
C SER A 62 21.59 -5.28 -16.73
N PHE A 63 22.06 -4.10 -16.36
CA PHE A 63 21.59 -2.84 -16.95
C PHE A 63 21.78 -2.81 -18.47
N ASP A 64 22.95 -3.22 -18.95
CA ASP A 64 23.28 -3.19 -20.40
C ASP A 64 22.49 -4.23 -21.19
N GLU A 65 22.21 -5.40 -20.61
CA GLU A 65 21.32 -6.40 -21.23
C GLU A 65 19.90 -5.88 -21.36
N LEU A 66 19.40 -5.11 -20.35
CA LEU A 66 18.08 -4.46 -20.48
C LEU A 66 18.07 -3.40 -21.57
N VAL A 67 19.13 -2.58 -21.69
CA VAL A 67 19.23 -1.61 -22.80
C VAL A 67 19.16 -2.30 -24.14
N ALA A 68 19.93 -3.40 -24.31
CA ALA A 68 19.90 -4.18 -25.55
C ALA A 68 18.55 -4.86 -25.82
N LEU A 69 17.94 -5.43 -24.78
CA LEU A 69 16.63 -6.10 -24.87
C LEU A 69 15.51 -5.14 -25.29
N ARG A 70 15.57 -3.90 -24.81
CA ARG A 70 14.52 -2.89 -24.97
C ARG A 70 14.83 -1.81 -26.02
N GLN A 71 15.83 -2.04 -26.87
CA GLN A 71 16.29 -1.07 -27.86
C GLN A 71 15.17 -0.57 -28.80
N ASP A 72 14.19 -1.42 -29.11
CA ASP A 72 13.08 -1.11 -30.03
C ASP A 72 11.95 -0.32 -29.32
N GLU A 73 11.99 -0.18 -27.97
CA GLU A 73 11.00 0.57 -27.21
C GLU A 73 11.25 2.09 -27.22
N ASN A 74 12.36 2.56 -27.80
CA ASN A 74 12.75 3.97 -27.88
C ASN A 74 12.69 4.71 -26.51
N LEU A 75 13.18 4.06 -25.47
CA LEU A 75 13.11 4.58 -24.10
C LEU A 75 13.92 5.88 -23.91
N ALA A 76 14.93 6.13 -24.73
CA ALA A 76 15.66 7.40 -24.73
C ALA A 76 14.73 8.61 -24.94
N ALA A 77 13.67 8.48 -25.73
CA ALA A 77 12.68 9.52 -25.93
C ALA A 77 11.75 9.71 -24.70
N GLN A 78 11.77 8.78 -23.77
CA GLN A 78 10.92 8.80 -22.54
C GLN A 78 11.62 9.46 -21.33
N ILE A 79 12.89 9.83 -21.46
CA ILE A 79 13.72 10.32 -20.34
C ILE A 79 14.23 11.76 -20.55
N THR A 80 13.40 12.61 -21.18
CA THR A 80 13.72 14.02 -21.36
C THR A 80 13.27 14.86 -20.14
N PRO A 81 13.93 16.00 -19.87
CA PRO A 81 13.53 16.90 -18.77
C PRO A 81 12.07 17.35 -18.87
N GLU A 82 11.57 17.60 -20.09
CA GLU A 82 10.19 18.07 -20.33
C GLU A 82 9.19 16.98 -19.92
N LEU A 83 9.44 15.71 -20.30
CA LEU A 83 8.59 14.58 -19.91
C LEU A 83 8.66 14.29 -18.41
N TRP A 84 9.82 14.45 -17.79
CA TRP A 84 9.94 14.29 -16.34
C TRP A 84 9.14 15.35 -15.60
N GLN A 85 9.20 16.60 -16.04
CA GLN A 85 8.40 17.68 -15.48
C GLN A 85 6.90 17.41 -15.65
N GLU A 86 6.46 17.02 -16.84
CA GLU A 86 5.07 16.66 -17.13
C GLU A 86 4.59 15.51 -16.23
N ARG A 87 5.32 14.41 -16.17
CA ARG A 87 5.00 13.23 -15.35
C ARG A 87 4.98 13.54 -13.86
N SER A 88 5.93 14.35 -13.39
CA SER A 88 5.95 14.79 -11.99
C SER A 88 4.72 15.64 -11.66
N ALA A 89 4.29 16.52 -12.58
CA ALA A 89 3.08 17.32 -12.41
C ALA A 89 1.81 16.44 -12.42
N ALA A 90 1.73 15.48 -13.35
CA ALA A 90 0.61 14.52 -13.42
C ALA A 90 0.49 13.69 -12.12
N CYS A 91 1.60 13.14 -11.63
CA CYS A 91 1.61 12.41 -10.36
C CYS A 91 1.16 13.29 -9.19
N ARG A 92 1.57 14.56 -9.14
CA ARG A 92 1.14 15.48 -8.10
C ARG A 92 -0.35 15.78 -8.16
N ALA A 93 -0.87 16.05 -9.35
CA ALA A 93 -2.30 16.28 -9.57
C ALA A 93 -3.15 15.04 -9.17
N ALA A 94 -2.67 13.85 -9.50
CA ALA A 94 -3.34 12.60 -9.11
C ALA A 94 -3.36 12.41 -7.59
N LEU A 95 -2.25 12.65 -6.89
CA LEU A 95 -2.20 12.61 -5.42
C LEU A 95 -3.15 13.63 -4.78
N ASP A 96 -3.22 14.84 -5.33
CA ASP A 96 -4.12 15.88 -4.81
C ASP A 96 -5.59 15.50 -5.06
N THR A 97 -5.90 14.83 -6.17
CA THR A 97 -7.24 14.27 -6.44
C THR A 97 -7.61 13.20 -5.41
N LEU A 98 -6.71 12.25 -5.10
CA LEU A 98 -6.96 11.24 -4.08
C LEU A 98 -7.13 11.86 -2.68
N ALA A 99 -6.31 12.85 -2.34
CA ALA A 99 -6.43 13.57 -1.07
C ALA A 99 -7.76 14.34 -0.95
N ALA A 100 -8.22 14.95 -2.05
CA ALA A 100 -9.52 15.64 -2.10
C ALA A 100 -10.67 14.65 -1.93
N LYS A 101 -10.62 13.48 -2.61
CA LYS A 101 -11.62 12.42 -2.47
C LYS A 101 -11.67 11.87 -1.03
N TYR A 102 -10.52 11.63 -0.40
CA TYR A 102 -10.43 11.23 1.00
C TYR A 102 -11.07 12.26 1.94
N ALA A 103 -10.76 13.54 1.74
CA ALA A 103 -11.32 14.63 2.54
C ALA A 103 -12.84 14.81 2.33
N GLU A 104 -13.34 14.57 1.11
CA GLU A 104 -14.76 14.60 0.77
C GLU A 104 -15.55 13.50 1.50
N VAL A 105 -15.03 12.27 1.46
CA VAL A 105 -15.68 11.12 2.11
C VAL A 105 -15.56 11.21 3.63
N ALA A 106 -14.47 11.76 4.15
CA ALA A 106 -14.20 11.96 5.58
C ALA A 106 -14.52 10.69 6.41
N PRO A 107 -13.79 9.57 6.22
CA PRO A 107 -14.02 8.35 6.98
C PRO A 107 -13.60 8.51 8.45
N ASP A 108 -14.20 7.72 9.33
CA ASP A 108 -13.92 7.73 10.77
C ASP A 108 -12.66 6.97 11.13
N VAL A 109 -12.35 5.92 10.34
CA VAL A 109 -11.19 5.04 10.54
C VAL A 109 -10.63 4.55 9.20
N ALA A 110 -9.34 4.23 9.17
CA ALA A 110 -8.68 3.69 8.00
C ALA A 110 -8.04 2.32 8.28
N VAL A 111 -8.09 1.42 7.29
CA VAL A 111 -7.29 0.19 7.23
C VAL A 111 -6.31 0.35 6.08
N ILE A 112 -5.00 0.26 6.36
CA ILE A 112 -3.96 0.55 5.38
C ILE A 112 -3.14 -0.71 5.14
N VAL A 113 -3.21 -1.23 3.90
CA VAL A 113 -2.38 -2.36 3.45
C VAL A 113 -1.12 -1.80 2.78
N GLY A 114 0.03 -2.20 3.29
CA GLY A 114 1.34 -1.76 2.79
C GLY A 114 2.41 -2.78 3.10
N ASN A 115 3.64 -2.49 2.73
CA ASN A 115 4.79 -3.36 2.97
C ASN A 115 5.79 -2.73 3.93
N ASP A 116 6.68 -3.56 4.45
CA ASP A 116 7.86 -3.18 5.21
C ASP A 116 9.11 -3.56 4.40
N GLN A 117 9.99 -2.61 4.15
CA GLN A 117 11.23 -2.81 3.39
C GLN A 117 12.44 -2.98 4.34
N ARG A 118 12.35 -3.92 5.30
CA ARG A 118 13.30 -4.09 6.40
C ARG A 118 13.47 -2.83 7.24
N GLU A 119 12.37 -2.15 7.46
CA GLU A 119 12.31 -0.97 8.31
C GLU A 119 12.03 -1.37 9.76
N LEU A 120 11.03 -2.24 9.97
CA LEU A 120 10.61 -2.76 11.27
C LEU A 120 10.87 -4.25 11.45
N PHE A 121 10.70 -5.05 10.40
CA PHE A 121 10.93 -6.50 10.42
C PHE A 121 12.26 -6.84 9.76
N MET A 122 13.05 -7.64 10.46
CA MET A 122 14.40 -8.02 10.04
C MET A 122 14.51 -9.54 9.87
N GLU A 123 15.72 -10.04 9.61
CA GLU A 123 15.96 -11.47 9.40
C GLU A 123 15.61 -12.35 10.61
N ASP A 124 15.53 -11.78 11.80
CA ASP A 124 15.17 -12.48 13.02
C ASP A 124 13.66 -12.79 13.10
N ASN A 125 12.81 -11.97 12.47
CA ASN A 125 11.37 -12.22 12.39
C ASN A 125 10.72 -11.38 11.30
N PHE A 126 10.51 -11.96 10.11
CA PHE A 126 9.82 -11.29 9.02
C PHE A 126 8.51 -12.03 8.69
N PRO A 127 7.35 -11.59 9.22
CA PRO A 127 6.07 -12.28 9.01
C PRO A 127 5.53 -12.07 7.59
N ALA A 128 4.80 -13.07 7.06
CA ALA A 128 4.08 -12.93 5.78
C ALA A 128 3.00 -11.84 5.85
N PHE A 129 2.26 -11.81 6.96
CA PHE A 129 1.25 -10.79 7.28
C PHE A 129 1.39 -10.35 8.73
N SER A 130 1.25 -9.06 8.98
CA SER A 130 1.23 -8.51 10.34
C SER A 130 0.17 -7.43 10.46
N VAL A 131 -0.55 -7.40 11.58
CA VAL A 131 -1.53 -6.37 11.93
C VAL A 131 -1.03 -5.61 13.15
N PHE A 132 -0.96 -4.29 13.03
CA PHE A 132 -0.70 -3.40 14.15
C PHE A 132 -2.02 -3.02 14.83
N TRP A 133 -2.10 -3.22 16.17
CA TRP A 133 -3.28 -2.94 16.97
C TRP A 133 -2.99 -2.06 18.21
N GLY A 134 -1.92 -1.26 18.15
CA GLY A 134 -1.61 -0.28 19.19
C GLY A 134 -2.49 0.97 19.10
N ASP A 135 -2.52 1.74 20.18
CA ASP A 135 -3.27 2.99 20.29
C ASP A 135 -2.55 4.19 19.66
N SER A 136 -1.24 4.08 19.47
CA SER A 136 -0.40 5.18 18.99
C SER A 136 0.66 4.70 18.01
N ILE A 137 0.85 5.46 16.94
CA ILE A 137 1.76 5.16 15.83
C ILE A 137 2.75 6.31 15.70
N GLN A 138 4.01 6.05 16.01
CA GLN A 138 5.07 7.04 15.84
C GLN A 138 5.47 7.18 14.37
N ASN A 139 5.77 8.41 13.95
CA ASN A 139 6.41 8.73 12.68
C ASN A 139 7.29 9.97 12.88
N ASN A 140 8.56 9.75 13.18
CA ASN A 140 9.48 10.80 13.58
C ASN A 140 10.56 11.02 12.50
N PRO A 141 11.12 12.23 12.37
CA PRO A 141 12.22 12.51 11.48
C PRO A 141 13.41 11.59 11.74
N ARG A 142 14.14 11.26 10.70
CA ARG A 142 15.43 10.58 10.84
C ARG A 142 16.46 11.56 11.39
N THR A 143 17.41 11.02 12.15
CA THR A 143 18.60 11.77 12.57
C THR A 143 19.50 12.06 11.36
N GLU A 144 20.40 13.04 11.48
CA GLU A 144 21.39 13.33 10.44
C GLU A 144 22.26 12.10 10.11
N GLU A 145 22.60 11.30 11.11
CA GLU A 145 23.36 10.05 10.96
C GLU A 145 22.55 9.02 10.15
N GLN A 146 21.27 8.83 10.45
CA GLN A 146 20.38 7.95 9.70
C GLN A 146 20.21 8.42 8.25
N ILE A 147 20.08 9.72 8.02
CA ILE A 147 19.98 10.30 6.66
C ILE A 147 21.28 10.06 5.87
N ALA A 148 22.44 10.24 6.50
CA ALA A 148 23.75 10.01 5.86
C ALA A 148 23.98 8.54 5.50
N ALA A 149 23.35 7.60 6.19
CA ALA A 149 23.43 6.16 5.91
C ALA A 149 22.49 5.70 4.78
N LEU A 150 21.57 6.57 4.31
CA LEU A 150 20.65 6.23 3.24
C LEU A 150 21.35 6.01 1.89
N PRO A 151 20.87 5.10 1.05
CA PRO A 151 21.37 4.96 -0.30
C PRO A 151 21.30 6.28 -1.08
N PRO A 152 22.23 6.53 -2.01
CA PRO A 152 22.24 7.75 -2.81
C PRO A 152 20.90 8.04 -3.48
N GLY A 153 20.40 9.27 -3.33
CA GLY A 153 19.15 9.72 -3.93
C GLY A 153 17.87 9.31 -3.18
N ILE A 154 17.97 8.59 -2.04
CA ILE A 154 16.82 8.27 -1.19
C ILE A 154 16.53 9.41 -0.21
N ALA A 155 17.53 10.00 0.42
CA ALA A 155 17.36 11.07 1.42
C ALA A 155 16.49 12.25 0.93
N VAL A 156 16.54 12.56 -0.37
CA VAL A 156 15.72 13.64 -0.96
C VAL A 156 14.22 13.31 -0.97
N ALA A 157 13.85 12.03 -0.94
CA ALA A 157 12.47 11.55 -0.95
C ALA A 157 11.84 11.42 0.46
N GLU A 158 12.65 11.51 1.52
CA GLU A 158 12.22 11.32 2.92
C GLU A 158 10.97 12.16 3.27
N ARG A 159 10.93 13.41 2.82
CA ARG A 159 9.81 14.31 3.07
C ARG A 159 8.45 13.77 2.57
N GLY A 160 8.46 12.75 1.73
CA GLY A 160 7.25 12.13 1.19
C GLY A 160 6.50 11.28 2.20
N HIS A 161 7.20 10.74 3.19
CA HIS A 161 6.63 9.82 4.18
C HIS A 161 7.03 10.14 5.62
N VAL A 162 8.06 10.96 5.84
CA VAL A 162 8.52 11.39 7.16
C VAL A 162 8.10 12.84 7.42
N PRO A 163 7.46 13.15 8.56
CA PRO A 163 7.08 14.52 8.91
C PRO A 163 8.31 15.35 9.29
N PRO A 164 8.21 16.70 9.25
CA PRO A 164 9.34 17.58 9.61
C PRO A 164 9.60 17.64 11.12
N GLN A 165 8.70 17.13 11.95
CA GLN A 165 8.79 17.10 13.41
C GLN A 165 8.26 15.77 13.93
N ASP A 166 8.60 15.41 15.17
CA ASP A 166 8.06 14.24 15.84
C ASP A 166 6.53 14.24 15.78
N SER A 167 5.98 13.11 15.37
CA SER A 167 4.56 12.92 15.19
C SER A 167 4.11 11.60 15.78
N VAL A 168 2.96 11.63 16.45
CA VAL A 168 2.25 10.45 16.92
C VAL A 168 0.85 10.48 16.33
N SER A 169 0.54 9.49 15.53
CA SER A 169 -0.78 9.33 14.92
C SER A 169 -1.62 8.35 15.72
N PRO A 170 -2.97 8.49 15.73
CA PRO A 170 -3.84 7.56 16.40
C PRO A 170 -3.88 6.21 15.69
N GLY A 171 -3.65 5.11 16.42
CA GLY A 171 -4.05 3.78 16.02
C GLY A 171 -5.51 3.50 16.37
N HIS A 172 -6.01 2.31 16.04
CA HIS A 172 -7.35 1.89 16.41
C HIS A 172 -7.33 0.48 17.03
N PRO A 173 -7.06 0.36 18.36
CA PRO A 173 -6.87 -0.92 19.02
C PRO A 173 -8.05 -1.88 18.92
N GLU A 174 -9.27 -1.36 19.04
CA GLU A 174 -10.50 -2.16 19.02
C GLU A 174 -10.70 -2.83 17.64
N LEU A 175 -10.67 -2.04 16.57
CA LEU A 175 -10.75 -2.57 15.22
C LEU A 175 -9.54 -3.47 14.89
N GLY A 176 -8.33 -3.08 15.29
CA GLY A 176 -7.13 -3.88 15.06
C GLY A 176 -7.22 -5.26 15.72
N LYS A 177 -7.70 -5.32 16.96
CA LYS A 177 -7.93 -6.57 17.68
C LYS A 177 -9.02 -7.41 16.99
N HIS A 178 -10.15 -6.81 16.63
CA HIS A 178 -11.25 -7.47 15.95
C HIS A 178 -10.80 -8.06 14.60
N ILE A 179 -10.02 -7.31 13.82
CA ILE A 179 -9.43 -7.82 12.56
C ILE A 179 -8.54 -9.04 12.83
N ILE A 180 -7.65 -8.99 13.84
CA ILE A 180 -6.78 -10.13 14.16
C ILE A 180 -7.60 -11.36 14.51
N GLU A 181 -8.56 -11.24 15.43
CA GLU A 181 -9.42 -12.34 15.87
C GLU A 181 -10.22 -12.92 14.69
N SER A 182 -10.85 -12.06 13.89
CA SER A 182 -11.61 -12.48 12.71
C SER A 182 -10.75 -13.16 11.64
N LEU A 183 -9.52 -12.68 11.41
CA LEU A 183 -8.60 -13.31 10.47
C LEU A 183 -8.13 -14.68 10.96
N MET A 184 -7.88 -14.84 12.27
CA MET A 184 -7.53 -16.13 12.88
C MET A 184 -8.68 -17.14 12.71
N ASP A 185 -9.93 -16.71 12.89
CA ASP A 185 -11.12 -17.55 12.68
C ASP A 185 -11.32 -17.93 11.21
N GLN A 186 -10.69 -17.21 10.27
CA GLN A 186 -10.71 -17.45 8.83
C GLN A 186 -9.41 -18.11 8.31
N ASP A 187 -8.70 -18.86 9.15
CA ASP A 187 -7.50 -19.62 8.82
C ASP A 187 -6.29 -18.76 8.36
N PHE A 188 -6.16 -17.54 8.89
CA PHE A 188 -4.98 -16.72 8.69
C PHE A 188 -4.11 -16.67 9.96
N ASP A 189 -2.89 -17.19 9.88
CA ASP A 189 -1.87 -17.02 10.93
C ASP A 189 -1.29 -15.59 10.84
N ILE A 190 -1.73 -14.72 11.75
CA ILE A 190 -1.39 -13.30 11.73
C ILE A 190 -0.37 -12.98 12.83
N ALA A 191 0.74 -12.35 12.44
CA ALA A 191 1.60 -11.68 13.41
C ALA A 191 0.89 -10.42 13.94
N ALA A 192 0.88 -10.23 15.25
CA ALA A 192 0.19 -9.12 15.91
C ALA A 192 1.17 -8.25 16.68
N SER A 193 1.10 -6.94 16.50
CA SER A 193 1.95 -5.98 17.20
C SER A 193 1.13 -4.85 17.82
N SER A 194 1.22 -4.66 19.14
CA SER A 194 0.67 -3.49 19.85
C SER A 194 1.67 -2.33 19.98
N LYS A 195 2.92 -2.58 19.60
CA LYS A 195 3.99 -1.58 19.52
C LYS A 195 4.77 -1.83 18.23
N LEU A 196 5.22 -0.75 17.59
CA LEU A 196 6.08 -0.90 16.42
C LEU A 196 7.37 -1.64 16.82
N PRO A 197 7.79 -2.69 16.07
CA PRO A 197 9.06 -3.35 16.29
C PRO A 197 10.21 -2.34 16.20
N LYS A 198 11.32 -2.62 16.89
CA LYS A 198 12.47 -1.71 16.88
C LYS A 198 13.20 -1.66 15.54
N GLY A 199 13.05 -2.70 14.75
CA GLY A 199 13.67 -2.82 13.44
C GLY A 199 15.19 -2.70 13.46
N SER A 200 15.73 -2.21 12.36
CA SER A 200 17.17 -1.97 12.18
C SER A 200 17.68 -0.69 12.86
N GLY A 201 16.79 0.12 13.45
CA GLY A 201 17.11 1.49 13.84
C GLY A 201 17.19 2.46 12.64
N TYR A 202 16.83 2.00 11.47
CA TYR A 202 16.83 2.76 10.21
C TYR A 202 15.67 3.76 10.11
N VAL A 203 14.54 3.44 10.71
CA VAL A 203 13.36 4.31 10.80
C VAL A 203 13.02 4.64 12.25
N ASN A 204 12.41 5.80 12.48
CA ASN A 204 11.98 6.27 13.78
C ASN A 204 10.45 6.21 13.92
N GLY A 205 9.83 5.16 13.40
CA GLY A 205 8.37 5.01 13.43
C GLY A 205 7.83 4.04 12.39
N VAL A 206 6.64 4.33 11.89
CA VAL A 206 5.94 3.51 10.91
C VAL A 206 6.71 3.43 9.57
N PRO A 207 6.65 2.30 8.83
CA PRO A 207 7.30 2.18 7.53
C PRO A 207 6.81 3.22 6.52
N HIS A 208 7.66 3.50 5.53
CA HIS A 208 7.40 4.52 4.50
C HIS A 208 6.03 4.35 3.80
N ALA A 209 5.59 3.11 3.57
CA ALA A 209 4.31 2.83 2.92
C ALA A 209 3.12 3.48 3.65
N PHE A 210 3.14 3.47 4.98
CA PHE A 210 2.10 4.07 5.83
C PHE A 210 2.32 5.57 6.01
N GLY A 211 3.56 5.97 6.28
CA GLY A 211 3.93 7.37 6.39
C GLY A 211 3.59 8.17 5.13
N PHE A 212 3.69 7.55 3.94
CA PHE A 212 3.28 8.17 2.68
C PHE A 212 1.79 8.49 2.65
N ILE A 213 0.93 7.58 3.06
CA ILE A 213 -0.52 7.82 3.16
C ILE A 213 -0.80 8.97 4.12
N TYR A 214 -0.17 8.97 5.31
CA TYR A 214 -0.33 10.03 6.30
C TYR A 214 0.02 11.41 5.74
N ARG A 215 1.17 11.49 5.02
CA ARG A 215 1.68 12.75 4.47
C ARG A 215 0.95 13.20 3.20
N GLN A 216 0.77 12.29 2.23
CA GLN A 216 0.35 12.67 0.89
C GLN A 216 -1.17 12.68 0.72
N ILE A 217 -1.88 11.75 1.37
CA ILE A 217 -3.33 11.62 1.24
C ILE A 217 -4.05 12.28 2.42
N MET A 218 -3.66 11.96 3.65
CA MET A 218 -4.30 12.51 4.85
C MET A 218 -3.78 13.91 5.23
N LYS A 219 -2.74 14.42 4.53
CA LYS A 219 -2.16 15.76 4.71
C LYS A 219 -1.84 16.05 6.19
N ASP A 220 -1.20 15.09 6.86
CA ASP A 220 -0.81 15.11 8.29
C ASP A 220 -1.98 15.20 9.28
N LYS A 221 -3.23 15.11 8.83
CA LYS A 221 -4.42 14.97 9.67
C LYS A 221 -4.83 13.50 9.70
N VAL A 222 -4.01 12.71 10.37
CA VAL A 222 -4.12 11.25 10.32
C VAL A 222 -5.37 10.78 11.07
N THR A 223 -6.27 10.12 10.36
CA THR A 223 -7.43 9.43 10.92
C THR A 223 -6.97 8.20 11.72
N PRO A 224 -7.64 7.81 12.83
CA PRO A 224 -7.36 6.56 13.51
C PRO A 224 -7.25 5.40 12.53
N ASN A 225 -6.20 4.56 12.66
CA ASN A 225 -5.98 3.57 11.62
C ASN A 225 -5.35 2.27 12.12
N VAL A 226 -5.52 1.21 11.29
CA VAL A 226 -4.93 -0.10 11.47
C VAL A 226 -3.96 -0.38 10.32
N PRO A 227 -2.65 -0.30 10.52
CA PRO A 227 -1.64 -0.74 9.57
C PRO A 227 -1.64 -2.27 9.42
N ILE A 228 -1.71 -2.74 8.18
CA ILE A 228 -1.56 -4.16 7.80
C ILE A 228 -0.34 -4.27 6.90
N MET A 229 0.67 -5.02 7.34
CA MET A 229 1.93 -5.20 6.63
C MET A 229 1.94 -6.53 5.90
N VAL A 230 2.29 -6.50 4.62
CA VAL A 230 2.41 -7.67 3.75
C VAL A 230 3.88 -7.82 3.35
N ASN A 231 4.46 -8.99 3.55
CA ASN A 231 5.79 -9.28 3.03
C ASN A 231 5.74 -9.52 1.52
N THR A 232 5.71 -8.46 0.74
CA THR A 232 5.67 -8.60 -0.71
C THR A 232 7.02 -9.00 -1.31
N PHE A 233 8.13 -8.63 -0.65
CA PHE A 233 9.46 -8.54 -1.27
C PHE A 233 10.43 -9.65 -0.83
N TYR A 234 10.47 -10.02 0.45
CA TYR A 234 11.56 -10.86 1.00
C TYR A 234 11.19 -12.34 1.09
N PRO A 235 11.88 -13.23 0.28
CA PRO A 235 11.70 -14.68 0.43
C PRO A 235 12.24 -15.17 1.80
N PRO A 236 11.81 -16.36 2.28
CA PRO A 236 11.06 -17.39 1.55
C PRO A 236 9.53 -17.35 1.76
N ASN A 237 8.99 -16.47 2.61
CA ASN A 237 7.60 -16.50 3.04
C ASN A 237 6.72 -15.38 2.44
N GLN A 238 7.06 -14.90 1.25
CA GLN A 238 6.21 -13.99 0.50
C GLN A 238 4.86 -14.65 0.21
N PRO A 239 3.72 -14.01 0.56
CA PRO A 239 2.43 -14.54 0.18
C PRO A 239 2.25 -14.48 -1.34
N ARG A 240 1.58 -15.48 -1.91
CA ARG A 240 1.22 -15.51 -3.33
C ARG A 240 0.04 -14.59 -3.60
N ALA A 241 -0.18 -14.25 -4.87
CA ALA A 241 -1.28 -13.37 -5.28
C ALA A 241 -2.66 -13.91 -4.85
N ASP A 242 -2.90 -15.23 -4.97
CA ASP A 242 -4.11 -15.89 -4.51
C ASP A 242 -4.32 -15.75 -2.98
N ARG A 243 -3.23 -15.85 -2.20
CA ARG A 243 -3.28 -15.67 -0.74
C ARG A 243 -3.54 -14.21 -0.35
N CYS A 244 -2.99 -13.25 -1.13
CA CYS A 244 -3.28 -11.83 -0.94
C CYS A 244 -4.75 -11.50 -1.27
N TYR A 245 -5.31 -12.11 -2.32
CA TYR A 245 -6.72 -11.96 -2.65
C TYR A 245 -7.63 -12.54 -1.56
N ALA A 246 -7.31 -13.74 -1.06
CA ALA A 246 -8.03 -14.35 0.05
C ALA A 246 -7.95 -13.50 1.33
N LEU A 247 -6.79 -12.85 1.61
CA LEU A 247 -6.67 -11.90 2.73
C LEU A 247 -7.66 -10.74 2.57
N GLY A 248 -7.82 -10.20 1.37
CA GLY A 248 -8.76 -9.10 1.12
C GLY A 248 -10.20 -9.49 1.43
N LYS A 249 -10.65 -10.67 1.01
CA LYS A 249 -11.97 -11.21 1.34
C LYS A 249 -12.16 -11.37 2.85
N ALA A 250 -11.17 -11.91 3.53
CA ALA A 250 -11.21 -12.08 4.98
C ALA A 250 -11.21 -10.72 5.72
N LEU A 251 -10.48 -9.73 5.23
CA LEU A 251 -10.48 -8.36 5.76
C LEU A 251 -11.84 -7.68 5.58
N LYS A 252 -12.50 -7.84 4.42
CA LYS A 252 -13.84 -7.33 4.23
C LYS A 252 -14.79 -7.90 5.27
N ASN A 253 -14.81 -9.23 5.45
CA ASN A 253 -15.65 -9.89 6.45
C ASN A 253 -15.34 -9.36 7.87
N ALA A 254 -14.06 -9.19 8.20
CA ALA A 254 -13.64 -8.65 9.50
C ALA A 254 -14.13 -7.22 9.71
N ILE A 255 -14.03 -6.34 8.73
CA ILE A 255 -14.47 -4.95 8.86
C ILE A 255 -15.99 -4.87 8.99
N GLU A 256 -16.73 -5.57 8.14
CA GLU A 256 -18.20 -5.52 8.12
C GLU A 256 -18.86 -6.33 9.26
N SER A 257 -18.11 -7.16 9.98
CA SER A 257 -18.58 -7.81 11.21
C SER A 257 -18.22 -7.05 12.49
N TRP A 258 -17.59 -5.89 12.37
CA TRP A 258 -17.27 -5.07 13.51
C TRP A 258 -18.50 -4.25 13.94
N GLU A 259 -18.98 -4.48 15.17
CA GLU A 259 -20.12 -3.78 15.77
C GLU A 259 -19.77 -2.31 16.03
N SER A 260 -20.03 -1.45 15.05
CA SER A 260 -19.72 -0.02 15.09
C SER A 260 -20.47 0.69 13.97
N ASP A 261 -20.80 1.97 14.16
CA ASP A 261 -21.34 2.85 13.10
C ASP A 261 -20.23 3.53 12.28
N ALA A 262 -18.98 3.07 12.42
CA ALA A 262 -17.83 3.68 11.78
C ALA A 262 -17.82 3.50 10.26
N ARG A 263 -17.46 4.58 9.57
CA ARG A 263 -17.21 4.61 8.13
C ARG A 263 -15.74 4.35 7.86
N VAL A 264 -15.44 3.21 7.24
CA VAL A 264 -14.08 2.70 7.04
C VAL A 264 -13.56 3.01 5.65
N ALA A 265 -12.39 3.65 5.55
CA ALA A 265 -11.63 3.69 4.30
C ALA A 265 -10.55 2.60 4.30
N VAL A 266 -10.32 1.96 3.15
CA VAL A 266 -9.23 1.00 2.96
C VAL A 266 -8.22 1.52 1.95
N PHE A 267 -6.94 1.32 2.23
CA PHE A 267 -5.85 1.82 1.41
C PHE A 267 -4.95 0.69 0.92
N ALA A 268 -4.60 0.74 -0.37
CA ALA A 268 -3.47 0.03 -0.94
C ALA A 268 -2.30 1.01 -1.10
N SER A 269 -1.24 0.81 -0.34
CA SER A 269 0.01 1.58 -0.45
C SER A 269 1.10 0.69 -1.01
N GLY A 270 1.47 0.91 -2.28
CA GLY A 270 2.45 0.07 -2.99
C GLY A 270 2.80 0.65 -4.34
N GLY A 271 3.79 0.07 -5.02
CA GLY A 271 4.10 0.40 -6.40
C GLY A 271 3.35 -0.49 -7.39
N LEU A 272 3.17 -0.03 -8.63
CA LEU A 272 3.02 -0.87 -9.79
C LEU A 272 4.42 -1.37 -10.20
N SER A 273 4.67 -1.71 -11.48
CA SER A 273 5.98 -2.24 -11.85
C SER A 273 7.13 -1.26 -11.54
N HIS A 274 8.13 -1.75 -10.84
CA HIS A 274 9.41 -1.11 -10.52
C HIS A 274 10.38 -2.19 -9.94
N PHE A 275 11.67 -2.09 -9.96
CA PHE A 275 12.50 -0.96 -10.41
C PHE A 275 12.66 -0.88 -11.95
N VAL A 276 12.21 -1.88 -12.69
CA VAL A 276 12.10 -1.86 -14.15
C VAL A 276 10.62 -1.82 -14.52
N ILE A 277 10.24 -0.82 -15.31
CA ILE A 277 8.83 -0.60 -15.67
C ILE A 277 8.38 -1.64 -16.72
N ASN A 278 7.24 -2.28 -16.44
CA ASN A 278 6.56 -3.23 -17.32
C ASN A 278 5.11 -2.79 -17.53
N GLU A 279 4.89 -1.86 -18.45
CA GLU A 279 3.55 -1.29 -18.71
C GLU A 279 2.52 -2.35 -19.14
N GLU A 280 2.95 -3.44 -19.79
CA GLU A 280 2.05 -4.53 -20.18
C GLU A 280 1.45 -5.21 -18.93
N LEU A 281 2.29 -5.52 -17.94
CA LEU A 281 1.84 -6.09 -16.68
C LEU A 281 0.95 -5.11 -15.91
N ASP A 282 1.36 -3.83 -15.83
CA ASP A 282 0.61 -2.81 -15.11
C ASP A 282 -0.79 -2.63 -15.70
N ARG A 283 -0.90 -2.55 -17.03
CA ARG A 283 -2.20 -2.45 -17.72
C ARG A 283 -3.06 -3.68 -17.51
N LYS A 284 -2.46 -4.88 -17.49
CA LYS A 284 -3.18 -6.12 -17.18
C LYS A 284 -3.76 -6.06 -15.77
N VAL A 285 -2.98 -5.64 -14.79
CA VAL A 285 -3.41 -5.52 -13.38
C VAL A 285 -4.51 -4.46 -13.24
N ILE A 286 -4.32 -3.26 -13.81
CA ILE A 286 -5.31 -2.18 -13.76
C ILE A 286 -6.62 -2.62 -14.42
N ASN A 287 -6.57 -3.27 -15.59
CA ASN A 287 -7.76 -3.76 -16.28
C ASN A 287 -8.48 -4.84 -15.46
N ALA A 288 -7.73 -5.70 -14.76
CA ALA A 288 -8.33 -6.70 -13.88
C ALA A 288 -9.08 -6.02 -12.71
N PHE A 289 -8.53 -4.96 -12.12
CA PHE A 289 -9.23 -4.17 -11.09
C PHE A 289 -10.50 -3.50 -11.64
N ILE A 290 -10.45 -2.90 -12.84
CA ILE A 290 -11.61 -2.24 -13.47
C ILE A 290 -12.75 -3.24 -13.73
N ASN A 291 -12.42 -4.45 -14.15
CA ASN A 291 -13.38 -5.46 -14.60
C ASN A 291 -13.74 -6.48 -13.51
N HIS A 292 -13.26 -6.32 -12.28
CA HIS A 292 -13.42 -7.28 -11.18
C HIS A 292 -12.96 -8.69 -11.57
N ASP A 293 -11.89 -8.76 -12.38
CA ASP A 293 -11.33 -10.01 -12.94
C ASP A 293 -10.21 -10.55 -12.03
N HIS A 294 -10.62 -11.12 -10.90
CA HIS A 294 -9.68 -11.68 -9.93
C HIS A 294 -8.90 -12.88 -10.49
N GLU A 295 -9.49 -13.69 -11.37
CA GLU A 295 -8.81 -14.83 -11.98
C GLU A 295 -7.59 -14.38 -12.78
N SER A 296 -7.71 -13.27 -13.52
CA SER A 296 -6.57 -12.66 -14.21
C SER A 296 -5.46 -12.22 -13.28
N LEU A 297 -5.80 -11.71 -12.07
CA LEU A 297 -4.81 -11.29 -11.07
C LEU A 297 -4.05 -12.46 -10.46
N ILE A 298 -4.79 -13.47 -9.98
CA ILE A 298 -4.20 -14.62 -9.27
C ILE A 298 -3.50 -15.60 -10.23
N SER A 299 -3.81 -15.56 -11.53
CA SER A 299 -3.15 -16.38 -12.56
C SER A 299 -1.84 -15.78 -13.07
N ILE A 300 -1.50 -14.54 -12.71
CA ILE A 300 -0.20 -13.96 -13.05
C ILE A 300 0.90 -14.77 -12.38
N PRO A 301 1.89 -15.28 -13.13
CA PRO A 301 2.99 -16.03 -12.53
C PRO A 301 3.73 -15.26 -11.45
N GLU A 302 4.02 -15.90 -10.31
CA GLU A 302 4.74 -15.26 -9.19
C GLU A 302 6.12 -14.72 -9.58
N SER A 303 6.72 -15.25 -10.65
CA SER A 303 7.98 -14.71 -11.21
C SER A 303 7.84 -13.30 -11.79
N LEU A 304 6.62 -12.82 -12.06
CA LEU A 304 6.37 -11.45 -12.49
C LEU A 304 6.14 -10.50 -11.30
N TYR A 305 5.86 -11.03 -10.11
CA TYR A 305 5.72 -10.29 -8.85
C TYR A 305 7.02 -10.32 -8.04
N GLN A 306 8.13 -9.95 -8.67
CA GLN A 306 9.45 -9.94 -8.03
C GLN A 306 10.00 -8.52 -7.90
N SER A 307 11.00 -8.36 -7.03
CA SER A 307 11.61 -7.06 -6.77
C SER A 307 10.56 -6.01 -6.38
N GLY A 308 10.72 -4.76 -6.77
CA GLY A 308 9.73 -3.72 -6.49
C GLY A 308 8.33 -4.02 -7.03
N THR A 309 8.21 -4.66 -8.19
CA THR A 309 6.92 -5.07 -8.79
C THR A 309 6.09 -5.97 -7.88
N SER A 310 6.71 -6.62 -6.90
CA SER A 310 6.01 -7.43 -5.88
C SER A 310 5.01 -6.62 -5.05
N GLU A 311 5.15 -5.30 -4.98
CA GLU A 311 4.26 -4.41 -4.23
C GLU A 311 2.84 -4.32 -4.82
N ILE A 312 2.61 -4.80 -6.03
CA ILE A 312 1.25 -5.03 -6.56
C ILE A 312 0.44 -5.90 -5.59
N LYS A 313 1.09 -6.78 -4.83
CA LYS A 313 0.47 -7.60 -3.79
C LYS A 313 -0.13 -6.80 -2.62
N ASN A 314 0.21 -5.52 -2.44
CA ASN A 314 -0.49 -4.63 -1.52
C ASN A 314 -1.84 -4.16 -2.08
N TRP A 315 -1.98 -4.11 -3.42
CA TRP A 315 -3.20 -3.67 -4.08
C TRP A 315 -4.24 -4.78 -4.18
N ILE A 316 -3.79 -6.02 -4.34
CA ILE A 316 -4.67 -7.19 -4.51
C ILE A 316 -5.66 -7.36 -3.35
N PRO A 317 -5.28 -7.26 -2.06
CA PRO A 317 -6.23 -7.36 -0.96
C PRO A 317 -7.30 -6.26 -1.00
N VAL A 318 -6.92 -5.03 -1.34
CA VAL A 318 -7.87 -3.91 -1.40
C VAL A 318 -8.81 -4.06 -2.59
N ALA A 319 -8.32 -4.49 -3.76
CA ALA A 319 -9.18 -4.83 -4.89
C ALA A 319 -10.19 -5.93 -4.51
N ALA A 320 -9.75 -6.98 -3.81
CA ALA A 320 -10.64 -8.05 -3.36
C ALA A 320 -11.74 -7.56 -2.39
N ILE A 321 -11.41 -6.63 -1.48
CA ILE A 321 -12.40 -5.97 -0.62
C ILE A 321 -13.44 -5.23 -1.48
N MET A 322 -12.97 -4.46 -2.47
CA MET A 322 -13.83 -3.62 -3.31
C MET A 322 -14.70 -4.44 -4.26
N ASP A 323 -14.18 -5.54 -4.80
CA ASP A 323 -14.94 -6.49 -5.61
C ASP A 323 -16.15 -7.04 -4.85
N GLU A 324 -15.94 -7.43 -3.60
CA GLU A 324 -17.00 -7.97 -2.73
C GLU A 324 -17.98 -6.88 -2.22
N CYS A 325 -17.60 -5.60 -2.25
CA CYS A 325 -18.45 -4.46 -1.89
C CYS A 325 -19.20 -3.85 -3.08
N ASP A 326 -19.01 -4.39 -4.30
CA ASP A 326 -19.57 -3.86 -5.56
C ASP A 326 -19.28 -2.35 -5.76
N LYS A 327 -18.08 -1.91 -5.35
CA LYS A 327 -17.66 -0.51 -5.47
C LYS A 327 -16.94 -0.28 -6.78
N LYS A 328 -17.38 0.78 -7.49
CA LYS A 328 -16.84 1.11 -8.81
C LYS A 328 -15.45 1.75 -8.71
N MET A 329 -14.49 1.21 -9.46
CA MET A 329 -13.17 1.80 -9.59
C MET A 329 -13.12 3.00 -10.53
N THR A 330 -12.41 4.04 -10.11
CA THR A 330 -11.99 5.17 -10.96
C THR A 330 -10.47 5.20 -11.01
N LEU A 331 -9.89 4.99 -12.20
CA LEU A 331 -8.47 5.24 -12.45
C LEU A 331 -8.28 6.74 -12.58
N VAL A 332 -7.59 7.36 -11.63
CA VAL A 332 -7.25 8.79 -11.67
C VAL A 332 -6.13 9.03 -12.69
N ASP A 333 -5.05 8.26 -12.58
CA ASP A 333 -3.95 8.32 -13.56
C ASP A 333 -3.05 7.07 -13.45
N TYR A 334 -2.34 6.80 -14.56
CA TYR A 334 -1.23 5.85 -14.65
C TYR A 334 -0.05 6.52 -15.36
N VAL A 335 1.04 6.74 -14.63
CA VAL A 335 2.19 7.53 -15.11
C VAL A 335 3.47 6.69 -15.05
N PRO A 336 4.00 6.19 -16.19
CA PRO A 336 5.27 5.46 -16.22
C PRO A 336 6.45 6.43 -16.14
N CYS A 337 7.03 6.56 -14.94
CA CYS A 337 8.13 7.48 -14.67
C CYS A 337 9.49 6.81 -14.96
N TYR A 338 9.82 6.68 -16.24
CA TYR A 338 11.13 6.18 -16.68
C TYR A 338 12.26 7.15 -16.31
N ARG A 339 13.43 6.61 -15.92
CA ARG A 339 14.63 7.39 -15.62
C ARG A 339 15.87 6.96 -16.41
N SER A 340 15.83 5.83 -17.13
CA SER A 340 16.96 5.36 -17.95
C SER A 340 16.50 4.62 -19.20
N GLU A 341 17.44 4.46 -20.14
CA GLU A 341 17.25 3.68 -21.38
C GLU A 341 17.10 2.16 -21.14
N ALA A 342 17.47 1.65 -19.97
CA ALA A 342 17.19 0.29 -19.53
C ALA A 342 15.71 0.11 -19.10
N GLY A 343 14.95 1.19 -19.06
CA GLY A 343 13.57 1.20 -18.57
C GLY A 343 13.46 1.16 -17.05
N THR A 344 14.54 1.51 -16.33
CA THR A 344 14.44 1.68 -14.88
C THR A 344 13.59 2.89 -14.54
N GLY A 345 12.87 2.80 -13.43
CA GLY A 345 11.93 3.83 -13.00
C GLY A 345 10.88 3.27 -12.06
N ASN A 346 9.79 3.99 -11.94
CA ASN A 346 8.60 3.57 -11.19
C ASN A 346 7.35 3.84 -12.05
N ALA A 347 6.55 2.84 -12.29
CA ALA A 347 5.20 3.04 -12.78
C ALA A 347 4.30 3.48 -11.62
N MET A 348 3.68 4.64 -11.77
CA MET A 348 2.85 5.24 -10.74
C MET A 348 1.38 5.05 -11.10
N GLY A 349 0.61 4.45 -10.17
CA GLY A 349 -0.82 4.29 -10.29
C GLY A 349 -1.54 5.05 -9.18
N PHE A 350 -2.69 5.61 -9.53
CA PHE A 350 -3.55 6.38 -8.63
C PHE A 350 -5.00 6.05 -8.96
N LEU A 351 -5.72 5.52 -8.00
CA LEU A 351 -7.11 5.11 -8.22
C LEU A 351 -7.90 5.11 -6.90
N TYR A 352 -9.21 5.11 -7.02
CA TYR A 352 -10.11 4.94 -5.87
C TYR A 352 -11.35 4.13 -6.26
N TRP A 353 -12.04 3.58 -5.26
CA TRP A 353 -13.33 2.90 -5.37
C TRP A 353 -14.35 3.59 -4.46
N GLU A 354 -15.55 3.83 -5.00
CA GLU A 354 -16.68 4.42 -4.25
C GLU A 354 -18.05 3.85 -4.66
#